data_2277beac1712d05f6b11c5575f2123e2
#
_entry.id   2277beac1712d05f6b11c5575f2123e2
#
_cell.length_a   1.000
_cell.length_b   1.000
_cell.length_c   1.000
_cell.angle_alpha   90.00
_cell.angle_beta   90.00
_cell.angle_gamma   90.00
#
_symmetry.space_group_name_H-M   'P 1'
#
loop_
_entity.id
_entity.type
_entity.pdbx_description
1 polymer ?
#
loop_
_entity_poly.entity_id
_entity_poly.type
_entity_poly.pdbx_seq_one_letter_code
_entity_poly.pdbx_strand_id
1 'polypeptide(L)'
;DETMSNRLSHLFEADNRCWYLTKKKEDEYLSYDGRIMDSYLSEHTCEGWLEGYILTGRHGVFVSYEAFIRIVDSMASQHAKWIKVSKELPWRKEISSLNYILTSNVWQQDHNGYTHQDPGFIDHLVNKKADIVRIYLPPDSNCLLSCFDHIIKTKNYINVIVASKHMRPQWLTMEEAKEHCAKGLSKWNFVSNDNKGVDIVLVSIGDAPTLENIAAVSILRNYLPDIKIRFINVVDLMKLEPSTKHPHGLTNTEYNKLFTKDKPIIFNYHGYPTLIHELTYERENKNISVHGYIEEGTITTAFDMRVKNEIDRYHIVIDIINHLDIAKTREGKKIIKLMEEKLKYHESYIREYGIDMEEVRLFKWE
;
A
#
# COMPACT_ATOMS: atom_id res chain seq x y z
N ASP A 1 16.97 1.79 5.46
CA ASP A 1 16.25 0.53 5.62
C ASP A 1 17.21 -0.65 5.48
N GLU A 2 17.35 -1.46 6.51
CA GLU A 2 18.26 -2.62 6.54
C GLU A 2 17.97 -3.63 5.42
N THR A 3 16.70 -3.88 5.15
CA THR A 3 16.29 -4.81 4.09
C THR A 3 16.80 -4.37 2.72
N MET A 4 16.70 -3.08 2.42
CA MET A 4 17.20 -2.53 1.16
C MET A 4 18.74 -2.49 1.13
N SER A 5 19.39 -2.12 2.23
CA SER A 5 20.84 -2.13 2.34
C SER A 5 21.42 -3.51 2.02
N ASN A 6 20.83 -4.56 2.57
CA ASN A 6 21.26 -5.94 2.30
C ASN A 6 21.06 -6.36 0.83
N ARG A 7 20.01 -5.83 0.16
CA ARG A 7 19.76 -6.11 -1.27
C ARG A 7 20.66 -5.32 -2.21
N LEU A 8 21.23 -4.21 -1.73
CA LEU A 8 22.13 -3.34 -2.50
C LEU A 8 23.61 -3.62 -2.21
N SER A 9 23.97 -4.75 -1.62
CA SER A 9 25.34 -5.12 -1.27
C SER A 9 26.32 -5.04 -2.45
N HIS A 10 25.86 -5.31 -3.68
CA HIS A 10 26.67 -5.15 -4.89
C HIS A 10 27.19 -3.73 -5.15
N LEU A 11 26.57 -2.71 -4.55
CA LEU A 11 27.10 -1.34 -4.64
C LEU A 11 28.44 -1.21 -3.95
N PHE A 12 28.69 -1.97 -2.88
CA PHE A 12 29.98 -1.98 -2.15
C PHE A 12 31.09 -2.68 -2.96
N GLU A 13 30.71 -3.50 -3.93
CA GLU A 13 31.65 -4.11 -4.89
C GLU A 13 31.97 -3.13 -6.04
N ALA A 14 31.04 -2.23 -6.36
CA ALA A 14 31.15 -1.29 -7.47
C ALA A 14 31.88 0.00 -7.11
N ASP A 15 31.86 0.41 -5.85
CA ASP A 15 32.48 1.67 -5.41
C ASP A 15 32.86 1.64 -3.92
N ASN A 16 33.75 2.54 -3.53
CA ASN A 16 34.19 2.68 -2.15
C ASN A 16 33.22 3.54 -1.32
N ARG A 17 33.28 3.34 -0.01
CA ARG A 17 32.63 4.21 0.97
C ARG A 17 33.35 5.54 1.07
N CYS A 18 32.60 6.60 1.33
CA CYS A 18 33.13 7.91 1.68
C CYS A 18 32.68 8.25 3.11
N TRP A 19 33.66 8.58 3.95
CA TRP A 19 33.41 9.04 5.31
C TRP A 19 34.31 10.24 5.60
N TYR A 20 33.79 11.23 6.32
CA TYR A 20 34.52 12.46 6.67
C TYR A 20 35.53 12.27 7.81
N LEU A 21 36.10 11.10 7.96
CA LEU A 21 37.17 10.81 8.91
C LEU A 21 38.53 10.79 8.24
N THR A 22 39.56 10.96 9.03
CA THR A 22 40.93 10.78 8.54
C THR A 22 41.15 9.33 8.10
N LYS A 23 41.35 9.11 6.81
CA LYS A 23 41.62 7.78 6.25
C LYS A 23 42.93 7.26 6.81
N LYS A 24 42.94 6.07 7.36
CA LYS A 24 44.14 5.35 7.79
C LYS A 24 44.55 4.35 6.74
N LYS A 25 45.77 3.87 6.85
CA LYS A 25 46.37 2.95 5.87
C LYS A 25 45.68 1.60 5.82
N GLU A 26 45.03 1.22 6.92
CA GLU A 26 44.31 -0.03 7.11
C GLU A 26 42.85 0.02 6.62
N ASP A 27 42.37 1.19 6.19
CA ASP A 27 40.98 1.39 5.73
C ASP A 27 40.87 0.99 4.24
N GLU A 28 40.71 -0.29 3.98
CA GLU A 28 40.70 -0.88 2.64
C GLU A 28 39.53 -0.40 1.77
N TYR A 29 38.37 -0.12 2.36
CA TYR A 29 37.11 0.18 1.65
C TYR A 29 36.74 1.66 1.71
N LEU A 30 37.61 2.53 2.21
CA LEU A 30 37.37 3.97 2.31
C LEU A 30 38.15 4.73 1.23
N SER A 31 37.47 5.65 0.56
CA SER A 31 38.06 6.58 -0.39
C SER A 31 37.41 7.96 -0.24
N TYR A 32 38.19 9.03 -0.37
CA TYR A 32 37.63 10.39 -0.43
C TYR A 32 36.74 10.62 -1.66
N ASP A 33 36.94 9.83 -2.71
CA ASP A 33 36.17 9.87 -3.95
C ASP A 33 35.01 8.83 -3.97
N GLY A 34 34.82 8.07 -2.87
CA GLY A 34 33.78 7.07 -2.76
C GLY A 34 32.38 7.67 -2.87
N ARG A 35 31.50 6.97 -3.56
CA ARG A 35 30.11 7.39 -3.79
C ARG A 35 29.11 6.77 -2.79
N ILE A 36 29.57 5.86 -1.95
CA ILE A 36 28.76 5.25 -0.90
C ILE A 36 29.06 5.99 0.40
N MET A 37 28.12 6.81 0.84
CA MET A 37 28.27 7.62 2.04
C MET A 37 27.70 6.90 3.25
N ASP A 38 28.57 6.55 4.21
CA ASP A 38 28.14 6.06 5.50
C ASP A 38 27.53 7.20 6.33
N SER A 39 26.43 6.93 7.00
CA SER A 39 25.74 7.86 7.87
C SER A 39 25.43 7.23 9.21
N TYR A 40 25.14 8.07 10.20
CA TYR A 40 24.47 7.61 11.40
C TYR A 40 23.08 7.05 11.03
N LEU A 41 22.55 6.15 11.86
CA LEU A 41 21.17 5.71 11.76
C LEU A 41 20.25 6.87 12.18
N SER A 42 19.92 7.71 11.21
CA SER A 42 19.14 8.94 11.39
C SER A 42 18.36 9.27 10.13
N GLU A 43 17.06 9.12 10.19
CA GLU A 43 16.13 9.45 9.12
C GLU A 43 16.23 10.93 8.77
N HIS A 44 16.33 11.82 9.76
CA HIS A 44 16.47 13.27 9.55
C HIS A 44 17.71 13.61 8.72
N THR A 45 18.86 13.02 9.04
CA THR A 45 20.10 13.29 8.33
C THR A 45 20.00 12.79 6.88
N CYS A 46 19.51 11.56 6.69
CA CYS A 46 19.38 10.95 5.36
C CYS A 46 18.39 11.73 4.49
N GLU A 47 17.26 12.17 5.04
CA GLU A 47 16.30 12.98 4.29
C GLU A 47 16.86 14.37 3.97
N GLY A 48 17.50 15.02 4.92
CA GLY A 48 18.13 16.33 4.69
C GLY A 48 19.19 16.28 3.57
N TRP A 49 19.95 15.21 3.49
CA TRP A 49 20.89 15.01 2.37
C TRP A 49 20.17 14.78 1.04
N LEU A 50 19.10 13.98 1.05
CA LEU A 50 18.29 13.77 -0.14
C LEU A 50 17.65 15.08 -0.61
N GLU A 51 17.04 15.86 0.28
CA GLU A 51 16.49 17.17 -0.06
C GLU A 51 17.52 18.09 -0.68
N GLY A 52 18.71 18.21 -0.08
CA GLY A 52 19.82 18.97 -0.65
C GLY A 52 20.23 18.45 -2.04
N TYR A 53 20.27 17.14 -2.22
CA TYR A 53 20.65 16.51 -3.48
C TYR A 53 19.64 16.77 -4.61
N ILE A 54 18.35 16.66 -4.36
CA ILE A 54 17.30 16.92 -5.36
C ILE A 54 17.22 18.41 -5.73
N LEU A 55 17.54 19.32 -4.80
CA LEU A 55 17.63 20.76 -5.07
C LEU A 55 18.73 21.10 -6.11
N THR A 56 19.72 20.24 -6.29
CA THR A 56 20.75 20.40 -7.33
C THR A 56 20.29 19.89 -8.71
N GLY A 57 19.02 19.46 -8.86
CA GLY A 57 18.46 18.92 -10.09
C GLY A 57 18.68 17.41 -10.29
N ARG A 58 19.18 16.73 -9.28
CA ARG A 58 19.38 15.27 -9.30
C ARG A 58 18.15 14.54 -8.79
N HIS A 59 18.06 13.24 -9.11
CA HIS A 59 16.96 12.38 -8.67
C HIS A 59 17.41 11.52 -7.47
N GLY A 60 16.49 11.25 -6.58
CA GLY A 60 16.75 10.40 -5.43
C GLY A 60 15.50 9.79 -4.83
N VAL A 61 15.71 8.84 -3.96
CA VAL A 61 14.66 8.09 -3.26
C VAL A 61 15.07 7.90 -1.81
N PHE A 62 14.16 8.17 -0.89
CA PHE A 62 14.30 7.83 0.52
C PHE A 62 13.58 6.51 0.81
N VAL A 63 14.31 5.54 1.33
CA VAL A 63 13.77 4.22 1.66
C VAL A 63 13.77 4.04 3.16
N SER A 64 12.62 3.79 3.75
CA SER A 64 12.45 3.60 5.19
C SER A 64 11.41 2.52 5.51
N TYR A 65 11.43 2.02 6.75
CA TYR A 65 10.30 1.29 7.28
C TYR A 65 9.08 2.20 7.41
N GLU A 66 7.90 1.67 7.17
CA GLU A 66 6.67 2.44 7.23
C GLU A 66 6.46 3.09 8.61
N ALA A 67 6.72 2.38 9.69
CA ALA A 67 6.58 2.91 11.04
C ALA A 67 7.59 4.03 11.37
N PHE A 68 8.80 3.97 10.81
CA PHE A 68 9.87 4.93 11.16
C PHE A 68 9.87 6.17 10.29
N ILE A 69 9.23 6.14 9.14
CA ILE A 69 9.13 7.33 8.27
C ILE A 69 8.43 8.51 8.97
N ARG A 70 7.60 8.24 9.98
CA ARG A 70 6.96 9.28 10.80
C ARG A 70 7.96 10.20 11.51
N ILE A 71 9.21 9.75 11.73
CA ILE A 71 10.28 10.58 12.30
C ILE A 71 10.52 11.83 11.46
N VAL A 72 10.31 11.76 10.15
CA VAL A 72 10.52 12.88 9.20
C VAL A 72 9.24 13.60 8.76
N ASP A 73 8.11 13.36 9.40
CA ASP A 73 6.82 14.01 9.10
C ASP A 73 6.94 15.54 8.96
N SER A 74 7.69 16.17 9.89
CA SER A 74 7.88 17.61 9.87
C SER A 74 8.73 18.08 8.69
N MET A 75 9.74 17.33 8.29
CA MET A 75 10.58 17.64 7.12
C MET A 75 9.76 17.52 5.85
N ALA A 76 9.06 16.40 5.65
CA ALA A 76 8.14 16.21 4.52
C ALA A 76 7.09 17.35 4.45
N SER A 77 6.56 17.79 5.60
CA SER A 77 5.62 18.90 5.68
C SER A 77 6.24 20.24 5.27
N GLN A 78 7.48 20.53 5.67
CA GLN A 78 8.19 21.74 5.25
C GLN A 78 8.52 21.70 3.77
N HIS A 79 8.97 20.55 3.26
CA HIS A 79 9.24 20.36 1.84
C HIS A 79 7.97 20.57 0.99
N ALA A 80 6.82 20.04 1.42
CA ALA A 80 5.53 20.27 0.78
C ALA A 80 5.17 21.78 0.69
N LYS A 81 5.34 22.51 1.78
CA LYS A 81 5.10 23.97 1.81
C LYS A 81 6.06 24.71 0.89
N TRP A 82 7.32 24.30 0.87
CA TRP A 82 8.33 24.88 0.00
C TRP A 82 8.01 24.64 -1.49
N ILE A 83 7.64 23.44 -1.89
CA ILE A 83 7.21 23.12 -3.26
C ILE A 83 5.99 24.00 -3.63
N LYS A 84 4.98 24.09 -2.75
CA LYS A 84 3.79 24.90 -2.97
C LYS A 84 4.15 26.33 -3.34
N VAL A 85 4.98 26.99 -2.52
CA VAL A 85 5.41 28.37 -2.76
C VAL A 85 6.27 28.47 -4.03
N SER A 86 7.19 27.52 -4.25
CA SER A 86 8.08 27.51 -5.40
C SER A 86 7.33 27.42 -6.73
N LYS A 87 6.24 26.63 -6.79
CA LYS A 87 5.39 26.52 -7.99
C LYS A 87 4.69 27.81 -8.39
N GLU A 88 4.48 28.72 -7.46
CA GLU A 88 3.82 30.02 -7.71
C GLU A 88 4.79 31.08 -8.24
N LEU A 89 6.12 30.81 -8.23
CA LEU A 89 7.15 31.75 -8.64
C LEU A 89 7.60 31.49 -10.08
N PRO A 90 7.33 32.39 -11.05
CA PRO A 90 7.56 32.12 -12.48
C PRO A 90 9.05 32.03 -12.87
N TRP A 91 9.95 32.52 -12.04
CA TRP A 91 11.40 32.46 -12.25
C TRP A 91 12.05 31.22 -11.63
N ARG A 92 11.30 30.44 -10.85
CA ARG A 92 11.80 29.23 -10.21
C ARG A 92 11.76 28.06 -11.18
N LYS A 93 12.86 27.36 -11.33
CA LYS A 93 12.89 26.10 -12.11
C LYS A 93 12.25 24.97 -11.30
N GLU A 94 11.63 24.04 -12.01
CA GLU A 94 11.16 22.80 -11.42
C GLU A 94 12.31 21.96 -10.87
N ILE A 95 12.08 21.28 -9.76
CA ILE A 95 13.03 20.35 -9.15
C ILE A 95 12.49 18.93 -9.22
N SER A 96 13.41 17.96 -9.09
CA SER A 96 13.03 16.55 -8.95
C SER A 96 12.16 16.36 -7.72
N SER A 97 11.23 15.42 -7.81
CA SER A 97 10.34 15.11 -6.71
C SER A 97 11.06 14.47 -5.53
N LEU A 98 10.56 14.71 -4.33
CA LEU A 98 10.94 13.97 -3.14
C LEU A 98 10.16 12.64 -3.14
N ASN A 99 10.88 11.53 -3.22
CA ASN A 99 10.30 10.21 -3.39
C ASN A 99 10.57 9.34 -2.18
N TYR A 100 9.52 8.79 -1.59
CA TYR A 100 9.59 7.82 -0.50
C TYR A 100 9.21 6.42 -0.99
N ILE A 101 9.96 5.41 -0.56
CA ILE A 101 9.57 4.00 -0.65
C ILE A 101 9.48 3.46 0.77
N LEU A 102 8.26 3.12 1.19
CA LEU A 102 7.99 2.54 2.49
C LEU A 102 8.04 1.02 2.34
N THR A 103 9.12 0.45 2.83
CA THR A 103 9.31 -1.00 2.89
C THR A 103 8.96 -1.49 4.29
N SER A 104 8.92 -2.78 4.53
CA SER A 104 8.57 -3.29 5.85
C SER A 104 7.27 -2.66 6.36
N ASN A 105 6.25 -2.74 5.53
CA ASN A 105 4.94 -2.17 5.81
C ASN A 105 4.24 -2.86 6.99
N VAL A 106 3.17 -2.27 7.51
CA VAL A 106 2.47 -2.73 8.71
C VAL A 106 2.16 -4.24 8.70
N TRP A 107 1.79 -4.82 7.56
CA TRP A 107 1.43 -6.23 7.42
C TRP A 107 2.62 -7.20 7.36
N GLN A 108 3.83 -6.69 7.50
CA GLN A 108 5.09 -7.44 7.47
C GLN A 108 5.90 -7.30 8.76
N GLN A 109 5.31 -6.71 9.78
CA GLN A 109 5.91 -6.47 11.08
C GLN A 109 5.24 -7.31 12.20
N ASP A 110 4.66 -8.43 11.80
CA ASP A 110 4.05 -9.43 12.67
C ASP A 110 5.00 -9.90 13.80
N HIS A 111 6.27 -10.10 13.49
CA HIS A 111 7.31 -10.56 14.43
C HIS A 111 7.88 -9.46 15.33
N ASN A 112 7.72 -8.19 14.98
CA ASN A 112 8.21 -7.04 15.77
C ASN A 112 7.14 -6.43 16.67
N GLY A 113 5.87 -6.74 16.42
CA GLY A 113 4.72 -6.19 17.10
C GLY A 113 4.48 -4.71 16.81
N TYR A 114 3.59 -4.10 17.58
CA TYR A 114 3.08 -2.73 17.36
C TYR A 114 4.15 -1.64 17.38
N THR A 115 5.33 -1.86 17.92
CA THR A 115 6.43 -0.88 17.88
C THR A 115 6.94 -0.60 16.47
N HIS A 116 6.64 -1.48 15.52
CA HIS A 116 7.02 -1.38 14.11
C HIS A 116 5.80 -1.32 13.18
N GLN A 117 4.62 -1.06 13.71
CA GLN A 117 3.34 -1.07 13.00
C GLN A 117 2.70 0.31 13.08
N ASP A 118 2.95 1.18 12.11
CA ASP A 118 2.34 2.51 12.02
C ASP A 118 2.24 2.94 10.54
N PRO A 119 1.06 2.87 9.91
CA PRO A 119 0.84 3.34 8.54
C PRO A 119 0.51 4.85 8.44
N GLY A 120 0.55 5.60 9.54
CA GLY A 120 0.02 6.97 9.63
C GLY A 120 0.76 8.06 8.86
N PHE A 121 1.90 7.77 8.22
CA PHE A 121 2.58 8.74 7.35
C PHE A 121 1.72 9.12 6.14
N ILE A 122 0.97 8.17 5.60
CA ILE A 122 0.04 8.38 4.48
C ILE A 122 -1.04 9.38 4.88
N ASP A 123 -1.66 9.19 6.05
CA ASP A 123 -2.73 10.07 6.58
C ASP A 123 -2.23 11.50 6.78
N HIS A 124 -0.97 11.66 7.24
CA HIS A 124 -0.35 12.97 7.36
C HIS A 124 -0.18 13.66 6.01
N LEU A 125 0.27 12.93 4.98
CA LEU A 125 0.57 13.51 3.67
C LEU A 125 -0.67 13.81 2.83
N VAL A 126 -1.74 13.03 2.93
CA VAL A 126 -3.00 13.28 2.20
C VAL A 126 -3.55 14.69 2.49
N ASN A 127 -3.33 15.20 3.68
CA ASN A 127 -3.74 16.55 4.09
C ASN A 127 -2.88 17.69 3.52
N LYS A 128 -1.90 17.41 2.64
CA LYS A 128 -1.12 18.44 1.97
C LYS A 128 -1.82 18.92 0.71
N LYS A 129 -1.27 19.97 0.06
CA LYS A 129 -1.85 20.49 -1.17
C LYS A 129 -1.96 19.39 -2.23
N ALA A 130 -3.16 19.20 -2.77
CA ALA A 130 -3.53 18.09 -3.64
C ALA A 130 -2.65 17.96 -4.90
N ASP A 131 -2.14 19.07 -5.43
CA ASP A 131 -1.34 19.07 -6.66
C ASP A 131 0.14 18.76 -6.44
N ILE A 132 0.57 18.43 -5.22
CA ILE A 132 1.97 18.11 -4.91
C ILE A 132 2.16 16.74 -4.25
N VAL A 133 1.13 16.05 -3.82
CA VAL A 133 1.24 14.74 -3.16
C VAL A 133 0.67 13.63 -4.04
N ARG A 134 1.36 12.49 -4.09
CA ARG A 134 0.94 11.26 -4.74
C ARG A 134 1.25 10.07 -3.84
N ILE A 135 0.31 9.16 -3.71
CA ILE A 135 0.44 7.96 -2.86
C ILE A 135 0.04 6.73 -3.67
N TYR A 136 0.98 5.81 -3.80
CA TYR A 136 0.83 4.58 -4.57
C TYR A 136 0.94 3.35 -3.69
N LEU A 137 -0.02 2.44 -3.82
CA LEU A 137 -0.06 1.16 -3.12
C LEU A 137 -0.10 0.01 -4.14
N PRO A 138 1.01 -0.30 -4.78
CA PRO A 138 1.07 -1.33 -5.81
C PRO A 138 0.76 -2.72 -5.23
N PRO A 139 -0.08 -3.53 -5.90
CA PRO A 139 -0.47 -4.87 -5.44
C PRO A 139 0.57 -5.95 -5.73
N ASP A 140 1.50 -5.70 -6.66
CA ASP A 140 2.53 -6.64 -7.11
C ASP A 140 3.79 -5.94 -7.61
N SER A 141 4.82 -6.73 -7.95
CA SER A 141 6.13 -6.21 -8.38
C SER A 141 6.09 -5.46 -9.70
N ASN A 142 5.27 -5.86 -10.67
CA ASN A 142 5.19 -5.17 -11.95
C ASN A 142 4.53 -3.80 -11.81
N CYS A 143 3.51 -3.69 -10.95
CA CYS A 143 2.91 -2.41 -10.58
C CYS A 143 3.90 -1.54 -9.81
N LEU A 144 4.69 -2.12 -8.88
CA LEU A 144 5.74 -1.40 -8.17
C LEU A 144 6.77 -0.81 -9.13
N LEU A 145 7.28 -1.59 -10.08
CA LEU A 145 8.24 -1.12 -11.07
C LEU A 145 7.65 -0.02 -11.97
N SER A 146 6.38 -0.15 -12.37
CA SER A 146 5.69 0.87 -13.16
C SER A 146 5.54 2.19 -12.39
N CYS A 147 5.13 2.13 -11.12
CA CYS A 147 5.04 3.30 -10.25
C CYS A 147 6.41 3.93 -10.01
N PHE A 148 7.44 3.11 -9.77
CA PHE A 148 8.79 3.59 -9.54
C PHE A 148 9.35 4.34 -10.76
N ASP A 149 9.22 3.76 -11.96
CA ASP A 149 9.63 4.42 -13.22
C ASP A 149 8.91 5.76 -13.41
N HIS A 150 7.64 5.83 -13.00
CA HIS A 150 6.87 7.07 -13.06
C HIS A 150 7.39 8.12 -12.07
N ILE A 151 7.53 7.79 -10.79
CA ILE A 151 7.85 8.78 -9.75
C ILE A 151 9.23 9.40 -9.92
N ILE A 152 10.24 8.65 -10.37
CA ILE A 152 11.59 9.18 -10.57
C ILE A 152 11.68 10.20 -11.72
N LYS A 153 10.70 10.23 -12.61
CA LYS A 153 10.59 11.18 -13.74
C LYS A 153 9.79 12.43 -13.38
N THR A 154 9.04 12.40 -12.28
CA THR A 154 8.19 13.53 -11.85
C THR A 154 9.01 14.68 -11.27
N LYS A 155 8.41 15.86 -11.29
CA LYS A 155 8.97 17.09 -10.72
C LYS A 155 7.95 17.79 -9.85
N ASN A 156 8.43 18.47 -8.83
CA ASN A 156 7.62 19.25 -7.89
C ASN A 156 6.52 18.43 -7.18
N TYR A 157 6.79 17.16 -6.89
CA TYR A 157 5.89 16.30 -6.12
C TYR A 157 6.58 15.72 -4.88
N ILE A 158 5.77 15.30 -3.95
CA ILE A 158 6.11 14.32 -2.93
C ILE A 158 5.39 13.04 -3.33
N ASN A 159 6.15 12.00 -3.66
CA ASN A 159 5.61 10.70 -4.01
C ASN A 159 5.89 9.70 -2.89
N VAL A 160 4.89 8.88 -2.57
CA VAL A 160 5.03 7.75 -1.63
C VAL A 160 4.65 6.48 -2.35
N ILE A 161 5.48 5.45 -2.26
CA ILE A 161 5.15 4.08 -2.65
C ILE A 161 5.23 3.20 -1.42
N VAL A 162 4.15 2.49 -1.11
CA VAL A 162 4.16 1.42 -0.12
C VAL A 162 4.58 0.13 -0.82
N ALA A 163 5.69 -0.45 -0.39
CA ALA A 163 6.28 -1.63 -1.02
C ALA A 163 6.35 -2.81 -0.06
N SER A 164 6.43 -4.02 -0.61
CA SER A 164 6.63 -5.23 0.18
C SER A 164 8.11 -5.62 0.25
N LYS A 165 8.60 -5.92 1.44
CA LYS A 165 9.91 -6.56 1.63
C LYS A 165 9.88 -8.07 1.40
N HIS A 166 8.70 -8.69 1.45
CA HIS A 166 8.50 -10.11 1.21
C HIS A 166 7.99 -10.39 -0.19
N MET A 167 8.26 -11.58 -0.68
CA MET A 167 7.69 -12.04 -1.94
C MET A 167 6.17 -12.10 -1.87
N ARG A 168 5.52 -11.56 -2.90
CA ARG A 168 4.06 -11.56 -3.06
C ARG A 168 3.69 -12.21 -4.38
N PRO A 169 2.47 -12.74 -4.52
CA PRO A 169 1.97 -13.20 -5.79
C PRO A 169 2.06 -12.11 -6.86
N GLN A 170 2.40 -12.50 -8.07
CA GLN A 170 2.39 -11.64 -9.23
C GLN A 170 1.04 -11.80 -9.94
N TRP A 171 0.26 -10.70 -10.01
CA TRP A 171 -1.09 -10.72 -10.53
C TRP A 171 -1.20 -10.31 -12.00
N LEU A 172 -0.45 -9.30 -12.38
CA LEU A 172 -0.51 -8.67 -13.70
C LEU A 172 0.81 -8.87 -14.45
N THR A 173 0.71 -9.07 -15.76
CA THR A 173 1.88 -8.92 -16.65
C THR A 173 2.40 -7.49 -16.61
N MET A 174 3.60 -7.22 -17.12
CA MET A 174 4.14 -5.87 -17.14
C MET A 174 3.28 -4.91 -17.99
N GLU A 175 2.72 -5.39 -19.09
CA GLU A 175 1.85 -4.62 -19.98
C GLU A 175 0.55 -4.23 -19.25
N GLU A 176 -0.11 -5.20 -18.62
CA GLU A 176 -1.32 -4.96 -17.83
C GLU A 176 -1.05 -4.03 -16.63
N ALA A 177 0.10 -4.21 -15.96
CA ALA A 177 0.51 -3.37 -14.84
C ALA A 177 0.73 -1.91 -15.28
N LYS A 178 1.38 -1.66 -16.43
CA LYS A 178 1.53 -0.31 -16.99
C LYS A 178 0.18 0.34 -17.29
N GLU A 179 -0.75 -0.40 -17.89
CA GLU A 179 -2.09 0.11 -18.18
C GLU A 179 -2.86 0.40 -16.88
N HIS A 180 -2.81 -0.50 -15.91
CA HIS A 180 -3.45 -0.36 -14.60
C HIS A 180 -2.91 0.84 -13.83
N CYS A 181 -1.59 0.96 -13.72
CA CYS A 181 -0.94 2.07 -13.03
C CYS A 181 -1.17 3.42 -13.72
N ALA A 182 -1.21 3.46 -15.05
CA ALA A 182 -1.55 4.68 -15.78
C ALA A 182 -2.98 5.17 -15.50
N LYS A 183 -3.92 4.25 -15.28
CA LYS A 183 -5.30 4.56 -14.85
C LYS A 183 -5.36 4.93 -13.37
N GLY A 184 -4.43 4.43 -12.56
CA GLY A 184 -4.35 4.56 -11.11
C GLY A 184 -5.30 3.64 -10.33
N LEU A 185 -6.35 3.15 -10.97
CA LEU A 185 -7.24 2.08 -10.50
C LEU A 185 -7.96 1.43 -11.68
N SER A 186 -8.35 0.17 -11.54
CA SER A 186 -9.19 -0.49 -12.54
C SER A 186 -9.93 -1.70 -11.98
N LYS A 187 -10.99 -2.09 -12.69
CA LYS A 187 -11.65 -3.39 -12.49
C LYS A 187 -10.73 -4.51 -13.00
N TRP A 188 -10.53 -5.53 -12.21
CA TRP A 188 -9.82 -6.74 -12.63
C TRP A 188 -10.79 -7.81 -13.12
N ASN A 189 -10.77 -8.04 -14.44
CA ASN A 189 -11.73 -8.92 -15.07
C ASN A 189 -11.54 -10.39 -14.69
N PHE A 190 -10.33 -10.83 -14.41
CA PHE A 190 -10.05 -12.21 -14.03
C PHE A 190 -10.56 -12.56 -12.62
N VAL A 191 -10.73 -11.56 -11.75
CA VAL A 191 -11.32 -11.72 -10.42
C VAL A 191 -12.82 -11.41 -10.41
N SER A 192 -13.32 -10.58 -11.33
CA SER A 192 -14.71 -10.15 -11.39
C SER A 192 -15.61 -11.16 -12.13
N ASN A 193 -16.90 -11.23 -11.77
CA ASN A 193 -17.92 -12.02 -12.49
C ASN A 193 -19.22 -11.22 -12.70
N ASP A 194 -19.11 -9.90 -12.83
CA ASP A 194 -20.21 -8.92 -12.85
C ASP A 194 -20.81 -8.63 -14.24
N ASN A 195 -20.60 -9.50 -15.25
CA ASN A 195 -21.08 -9.27 -16.62
C ASN A 195 -22.62 -9.16 -16.75
N LYS A 196 -23.36 -9.72 -15.81
CA LYS A 196 -24.83 -9.72 -15.77
C LYS A 196 -25.41 -8.87 -14.64
N GLY A 197 -24.65 -7.90 -14.13
CA GLY A 197 -25.03 -7.05 -13.01
C GLY A 197 -24.03 -7.15 -11.87
N VAL A 198 -24.14 -6.26 -10.90
CA VAL A 198 -23.26 -6.16 -9.72
C VAL A 198 -24.13 -6.34 -8.48
N ASP A 199 -23.77 -7.26 -7.63
CA ASP A 199 -24.37 -7.39 -6.30
C ASP A 199 -23.58 -6.62 -5.26
N ILE A 200 -22.24 -6.69 -5.36
CA ILE A 200 -21.29 -6.04 -4.46
C ILE A 200 -20.02 -5.62 -5.18
N VAL A 201 -19.43 -4.52 -4.74
CA VAL A 201 -18.11 -4.06 -5.19
C VAL A 201 -17.09 -4.35 -4.09
N LEU A 202 -16.06 -5.10 -4.42
CA LEU A 202 -14.95 -5.43 -3.52
C LEU A 202 -13.70 -4.68 -3.96
N VAL A 203 -13.16 -3.84 -3.09
CA VAL A 203 -12.05 -2.93 -3.40
C VAL A 203 -10.82 -3.31 -2.61
N SER A 204 -9.69 -3.42 -3.29
CA SER A 204 -8.39 -3.71 -2.67
C SER A 204 -7.44 -2.55 -2.84
N ILE A 205 -6.76 -2.16 -1.76
CA ILE A 205 -5.78 -1.07 -1.74
C ILE A 205 -4.55 -1.53 -0.94
N GLY A 206 -3.49 -1.89 -1.65
CA GLY A 206 -2.26 -2.47 -1.10
C GLY A 206 -2.10 -3.96 -1.38
N ASP A 207 -0.92 -4.50 -1.13
CA ASP A 207 -0.54 -5.88 -1.46
C ASP A 207 -1.26 -6.94 -0.61
N ALA A 208 -1.24 -6.77 0.71
CA ALA A 208 -1.89 -7.71 1.63
C ALA A 208 -3.42 -7.70 1.48
N PRO A 209 -4.11 -6.54 1.44
CA PRO A 209 -5.54 -6.48 1.12
C PRO A 209 -5.90 -7.12 -0.22
N THR A 210 -5.05 -6.96 -1.24
CA THR A 210 -5.29 -7.57 -2.55
C THR A 210 -5.25 -9.10 -2.49
N LEU A 211 -4.25 -9.66 -1.81
CA LEU A 211 -4.14 -11.11 -1.61
C LEU A 211 -5.38 -11.66 -0.88
N GLU A 212 -5.79 -11.03 0.21
CA GLU A 212 -6.90 -11.53 1.03
C GLU A 212 -8.26 -11.40 0.32
N ASN A 213 -8.48 -10.31 -0.40
CA ASN A 213 -9.70 -10.15 -1.19
C ASN A 213 -9.80 -11.17 -2.33
N ILE A 214 -8.71 -11.44 -3.03
CA ILE A 214 -8.69 -12.48 -4.09
C ILE A 214 -8.96 -13.86 -3.48
N ALA A 215 -8.38 -14.15 -2.32
CA ALA A 215 -8.64 -15.41 -1.62
C ALA A 215 -10.09 -15.51 -1.13
N ALA A 216 -10.68 -14.43 -0.65
CA ALA A 216 -12.10 -14.37 -0.27
C ALA A 216 -13.02 -14.63 -1.49
N VAL A 217 -12.71 -14.03 -2.65
CA VAL A 217 -13.45 -14.29 -3.89
C VAL A 217 -13.34 -15.76 -4.31
N SER A 218 -12.16 -16.38 -4.18
CA SER A 218 -11.98 -17.82 -4.46
C SER A 218 -12.88 -18.69 -3.55
N ILE A 219 -12.94 -18.37 -2.25
CA ILE A 219 -13.83 -19.07 -1.32
C ILE A 219 -15.30 -18.87 -1.74
N LEU A 220 -15.73 -17.65 -2.04
CA LEU A 220 -17.11 -17.36 -2.43
C LEU A 220 -17.50 -18.06 -3.74
N ARG A 221 -16.62 -18.18 -4.70
CA ARG A 221 -16.88 -18.91 -5.94
C ARG A 221 -17.19 -20.39 -5.71
N ASN A 222 -16.58 -20.99 -4.71
CA ASN A 222 -16.80 -22.40 -4.36
C ASN A 222 -18.14 -22.61 -3.63
N TYR A 223 -18.58 -21.64 -2.84
CA TYR A 223 -19.77 -21.80 -1.99
C TYR A 223 -21.00 -21.02 -2.49
N LEU A 224 -20.81 -19.87 -3.11
CA LEU A 224 -21.86 -18.95 -3.57
C LEU A 224 -21.52 -18.40 -4.97
N PRO A 225 -21.43 -19.24 -6.00
CA PRO A 225 -20.96 -18.86 -7.33
C PRO A 225 -21.84 -17.83 -8.05
N ASP A 226 -23.10 -17.69 -7.60
CA ASP A 226 -24.07 -16.79 -8.21
C ASP A 226 -23.92 -15.33 -7.79
N ILE A 227 -23.19 -15.04 -6.70
CA ILE A 227 -22.91 -13.65 -6.29
C ILE A 227 -22.07 -12.95 -7.36
N LYS A 228 -22.56 -11.79 -7.82
CA LYS A 228 -21.91 -10.96 -8.83
C LYS A 228 -20.98 -9.94 -8.18
N ILE A 229 -19.70 -10.28 -8.11
CA ILE A 229 -18.66 -9.48 -7.50
C ILE A 229 -17.94 -8.67 -8.57
N ARG A 230 -17.88 -7.34 -8.38
CA ARG A 230 -16.97 -6.47 -9.10
C ARG A 230 -15.75 -6.23 -8.23
N PHE A 231 -14.60 -6.69 -8.70
CA PHE A 231 -13.33 -6.47 -8.02
C PHE A 231 -12.60 -5.27 -8.62
N ILE A 232 -12.21 -4.32 -7.76
CA ILE A 232 -11.45 -3.12 -8.14
C ILE A 232 -10.15 -3.10 -7.34
N ASN A 233 -9.02 -2.92 -8.04
CA ASN A 233 -7.75 -2.61 -7.38
C ASN A 233 -7.41 -1.13 -7.56
N VAL A 234 -6.96 -0.48 -6.48
CA VAL A 234 -6.56 0.92 -6.44
C VAL A 234 -5.07 1.00 -6.18
N VAL A 235 -4.31 1.52 -7.13
CA VAL A 235 -2.87 1.78 -7.00
C VAL A 235 -2.61 3.24 -6.59
N ASP A 236 -3.22 4.21 -7.25
CA ASP A 236 -3.15 5.63 -6.89
C ASP A 236 -4.31 5.97 -5.95
N LEU A 237 -3.98 6.13 -4.67
CA LEU A 237 -4.95 6.39 -3.62
C LEU A 237 -5.77 7.66 -3.89
N MET A 238 -5.14 8.68 -4.50
CA MET A 238 -5.76 9.97 -4.77
C MET A 238 -6.86 9.91 -5.84
N LYS A 239 -7.01 8.80 -6.56
CA LYS A 239 -8.14 8.55 -7.46
C LYS A 239 -9.49 8.48 -6.74
N LEU A 240 -9.50 8.17 -5.46
CA LEU A 240 -10.72 8.12 -4.67
C LEU A 240 -11.31 9.50 -4.37
N GLU A 241 -10.47 10.55 -4.33
CA GLU A 241 -10.91 11.93 -4.19
C GLU A 241 -11.74 12.39 -5.40
N PRO A 242 -12.72 13.29 -5.20
CA PRO A 242 -13.38 13.98 -6.31
C PRO A 242 -12.41 14.82 -7.15
N SER A 243 -12.61 14.84 -8.47
CA SER A 243 -11.82 15.66 -9.40
C SER A 243 -11.90 17.16 -9.11
N THR A 244 -12.88 17.59 -8.34
CA THR A 244 -13.02 18.97 -7.85
C THR A 244 -12.06 19.32 -6.71
N LYS A 245 -11.53 18.30 -6.01
CA LYS A 245 -10.61 18.45 -4.89
C LYS A 245 -9.18 18.06 -5.24
N HIS A 246 -9.03 17.02 -6.04
CA HIS A 246 -7.72 16.51 -6.41
C HIS A 246 -7.59 16.40 -7.94
N PRO A 247 -6.50 16.89 -8.56
CA PRO A 247 -6.35 16.87 -10.02
C PRO A 247 -6.31 15.45 -10.63
N HIS A 248 -5.98 14.43 -9.83
CA HIS A 248 -6.02 13.03 -10.24
C HIS A 248 -7.30 12.30 -9.83
N GLY A 249 -8.18 12.95 -9.05
CA GLY A 249 -9.43 12.39 -8.58
C GLY A 249 -10.37 12.03 -9.74
N LEU A 250 -11.19 11.02 -9.54
CA LEU A 250 -12.24 10.66 -10.51
C LEU A 250 -13.38 11.67 -10.49
N THR A 251 -13.95 11.95 -11.65
CA THR A 251 -15.27 12.59 -11.72
C THR A 251 -16.33 11.70 -11.06
N ASN A 252 -17.45 12.26 -10.63
CA ASN A 252 -18.53 11.47 -10.05
C ASN A 252 -19.10 10.46 -11.06
N THR A 253 -19.12 10.80 -12.34
CA THR A 253 -19.55 9.89 -13.41
C THR A 253 -18.64 8.67 -13.53
N GLU A 254 -17.32 8.87 -13.54
CA GLU A 254 -16.34 7.79 -13.61
C GLU A 254 -16.38 6.94 -12.34
N TYR A 255 -16.46 7.58 -11.16
CA TYR A 255 -16.57 6.89 -9.88
C TYR A 255 -17.83 6.01 -9.85
N ASN A 256 -19.00 6.54 -10.16
CA ASN A 256 -20.26 5.80 -10.14
C ASN A 256 -20.31 4.66 -11.17
N LYS A 257 -19.62 4.80 -12.30
CA LYS A 257 -19.49 3.71 -13.29
C LYS A 257 -18.71 2.52 -12.72
N LEU A 258 -17.70 2.77 -11.92
CA LEU A 258 -16.86 1.73 -11.30
C LEU A 258 -17.46 1.20 -9.99
N PHE A 259 -17.76 2.11 -9.07
CA PHE A 259 -18.15 1.77 -7.70
C PHE A 259 -19.67 1.62 -7.51
N THR A 260 -20.48 1.93 -8.55
CA THR A 260 -21.95 1.97 -8.51
C THR A 260 -22.50 3.08 -7.61
N LYS A 261 -23.81 3.32 -7.69
CA LYS A 261 -24.49 4.34 -6.87
C LYS A 261 -25.19 3.79 -5.65
N ASP A 262 -25.50 2.50 -5.65
CA ASP A 262 -26.47 1.89 -4.75
C ASP A 262 -26.02 0.55 -4.16
N LYS A 263 -25.04 -0.12 -4.80
CA LYS A 263 -24.58 -1.42 -4.34
C LYS A 263 -23.61 -1.29 -3.16
N PRO A 264 -23.58 -2.27 -2.26
CA PRO A 264 -22.58 -2.29 -1.20
C PRO A 264 -21.15 -2.24 -1.76
N ILE A 265 -20.29 -1.47 -1.11
CA ILE A 265 -18.88 -1.38 -1.42
C ILE A 265 -18.09 -1.77 -0.18
N ILE A 266 -17.26 -2.78 -0.28
CA ILE A 266 -16.31 -3.15 0.77
C ILE A 266 -14.93 -2.74 0.32
N PHE A 267 -14.30 -1.82 1.07
CA PHE A 267 -12.89 -1.48 0.94
C PHE A 267 -12.06 -2.30 1.91
N ASN A 268 -11.07 -3.00 1.39
CA ASN A 268 -10.01 -3.60 2.19
C ASN A 268 -8.73 -2.80 1.93
N TYR A 269 -8.27 -2.05 2.92
CA TYR A 269 -7.27 -1.01 2.79
C TYR A 269 -6.04 -1.30 3.66
N HIS A 270 -4.89 -0.90 3.17
CA HIS A 270 -3.59 -1.07 3.80
C HIS A 270 -3.46 -0.37 5.16
N GLY A 271 -3.93 0.86 5.25
CA GLY A 271 -3.74 1.75 6.41
C GLY A 271 -5.02 1.94 7.25
N TYR A 272 -5.13 3.07 7.93
CA TYR A 272 -6.28 3.37 8.80
C TYR A 272 -7.58 3.55 8.02
N PRO A 273 -8.67 2.86 8.38
CA PRO A 273 -9.96 2.91 7.67
C PRO A 273 -10.53 4.33 7.53
N THR A 274 -10.26 5.20 8.49
CA THR A 274 -10.74 6.59 8.52
C THR A 274 -10.34 7.37 7.27
N LEU A 275 -9.17 7.11 6.71
CA LEU A 275 -8.70 7.78 5.50
C LEU A 275 -9.59 7.48 4.28
N ILE A 276 -10.04 6.24 4.12
CA ILE A 276 -10.93 5.89 3.02
C ILE A 276 -12.29 6.58 3.17
N HIS A 277 -12.80 6.68 4.39
CA HIS A 277 -14.02 7.46 4.66
C HIS A 277 -13.83 8.93 4.30
N GLU A 278 -12.70 9.54 4.64
CA GLU A 278 -12.37 10.92 4.27
C GLU A 278 -12.35 11.10 2.75
N LEU A 279 -11.60 10.27 2.02
CA LEU A 279 -11.44 10.35 0.57
C LEU A 279 -12.75 10.10 -0.20
N THR A 280 -13.68 9.35 0.37
CA THR A 280 -14.96 9.01 -0.26
C THR A 280 -16.15 9.79 0.30
N TYR A 281 -15.93 10.67 1.27
CA TYR A 281 -17.01 11.37 1.98
C TYR A 281 -17.98 12.11 1.05
N GLU A 282 -17.49 12.72 -0.01
CA GLU A 282 -18.32 13.47 -0.97
C GLU A 282 -18.90 12.61 -2.10
N ARG A 283 -18.61 11.30 -2.13
CA ARG A 283 -19.18 10.38 -3.14
C ARG A 283 -20.66 10.10 -2.84
N GLU A 284 -21.43 9.84 -3.91
CA GLU A 284 -22.89 9.63 -3.79
C GLU A 284 -23.23 8.35 -3.01
N ASN A 285 -22.56 7.26 -3.31
CA ASN A 285 -22.80 5.98 -2.65
C ASN A 285 -22.25 6.01 -1.23
N LYS A 286 -23.13 5.84 -0.24
CA LYS A 286 -22.79 5.80 1.19
C LYS A 286 -22.86 4.38 1.79
N ASN A 287 -23.23 3.40 0.99
CA ASN A 287 -23.24 2.01 1.41
C ASN A 287 -21.82 1.42 1.34
N ILE A 288 -20.96 1.90 2.24
CA ILE A 288 -19.51 1.63 2.26
C ILE A 288 -19.15 0.98 3.59
N SER A 289 -18.46 -0.16 3.54
CA SER A 289 -17.74 -0.77 4.65
C SER A 289 -16.24 -0.67 4.38
N VAL A 290 -15.44 -0.42 5.41
CA VAL A 290 -13.99 -0.27 5.27
C VAL A 290 -13.28 -1.09 6.33
N HIS A 291 -12.44 -2.02 5.89
CA HIS A 291 -11.48 -2.75 6.71
C HIS A 291 -10.08 -2.20 6.49
N GLY A 292 -9.27 -2.18 7.52
CA GLY A 292 -7.90 -1.68 7.46
C GLY A 292 -7.19 -1.90 8.79
N TYR A 293 -6.06 -1.26 9.00
CA TYR A 293 -5.32 -1.38 10.23
C TYR A 293 -6.02 -0.61 11.37
N ILE A 294 -6.32 -1.28 12.48
CA ILE A 294 -7.06 -0.75 13.64
C ILE A 294 -6.26 -0.81 14.96
N GLU A 295 -4.93 -0.82 14.88
CA GLU A 295 -4.01 -0.89 16.02
C GLU A 295 -4.05 -2.23 16.82
N GLU A 296 -4.65 -3.27 16.25
CA GLU A 296 -4.63 -4.62 16.83
C GLU A 296 -3.32 -5.34 16.47
N GLY A 297 -2.20 -4.76 16.88
CA GLY A 297 -0.85 -5.27 16.63
C GLY A 297 -0.30 -6.07 17.82
N THR A 298 0.44 -7.13 17.50
CA THR A 298 1.16 -7.95 18.49
C THR A 298 2.25 -8.77 17.79
N ILE A 299 3.12 -9.40 18.55
CA ILE A 299 4.04 -10.43 18.03
C ILE A 299 3.20 -11.69 17.78
N THR A 300 3.05 -12.04 16.51
CA THR A 300 2.18 -13.14 16.06
C THR A 300 2.64 -13.64 14.68
N THR A 301 1.76 -14.29 13.91
CA THR A 301 2.01 -14.65 12.52
C THR A 301 1.42 -13.60 11.58
N ALA A 302 1.91 -13.56 10.33
CA ALA A 302 1.48 -12.56 9.35
C ALA A 302 -0.02 -12.65 9.03
N PHE A 303 -0.60 -13.83 9.02
CA PHE A 303 -2.04 -13.97 8.79
C PHE A 303 -2.86 -13.65 10.03
N ASP A 304 -2.38 -14.03 11.22
CA ASP A 304 -3.07 -13.68 12.49
C ASP A 304 -3.16 -12.16 12.68
N MET A 305 -2.15 -11.42 12.28
CA MET A 305 -2.21 -9.96 12.30
C MET A 305 -3.34 -9.43 11.40
N ARG A 306 -3.56 -10.04 10.23
CA ARG A 306 -4.69 -9.69 9.35
C ARG A 306 -6.02 -10.09 9.98
N VAL A 307 -6.09 -11.25 10.66
CA VAL A 307 -7.28 -11.70 11.38
C VAL A 307 -7.66 -10.72 12.49
N LYS A 308 -6.69 -10.26 13.30
CA LYS A 308 -6.93 -9.28 14.37
C LYS A 308 -7.45 -7.94 13.86
N ASN A 309 -7.09 -7.57 12.64
CA ASN A 309 -7.52 -6.34 11.99
C ASN A 309 -8.69 -6.56 11.00
N GLU A 310 -9.26 -7.76 10.94
CA GLU A 310 -10.43 -8.11 10.12
C GLU A 310 -10.23 -7.86 8.62
N ILE A 311 -8.98 -7.88 8.13
CA ILE A 311 -8.68 -7.73 6.69
C ILE A 311 -8.42 -9.08 6.00
N ASP A 312 -8.54 -10.18 6.73
CA ASP A 312 -8.32 -11.52 6.22
C ASP A 312 -9.51 -12.05 5.40
N ARG A 313 -9.24 -13.08 4.62
CA ARG A 313 -10.20 -13.71 3.70
C ARG A 313 -11.48 -14.23 4.36
N TYR A 314 -11.43 -14.66 5.61
CA TYR A 314 -12.58 -15.23 6.29
C TYR A 314 -13.53 -14.14 6.79
N HIS A 315 -13.01 -13.06 7.40
CA HIS A 315 -13.81 -11.90 7.78
C HIS A 315 -14.41 -11.21 6.54
N ILE A 316 -13.65 -11.07 5.44
CA ILE A 316 -14.18 -10.51 4.19
C ILE A 316 -15.34 -11.35 3.62
N VAL A 317 -15.25 -12.69 3.67
CA VAL A 317 -16.36 -13.56 3.25
C VAL A 317 -17.60 -13.34 4.13
N ILE A 318 -17.42 -13.27 5.46
CA ILE A 318 -18.51 -13.02 6.40
C ILE A 318 -19.16 -11.66 6.12
N ASP A 319 -18.34 -10.62 5.88
CA ASP A 319 -18.83 -9.27 5.62
C ASP A 319 -19.62 -9.20 4.31
N ILE A 320 -19.14 -9.80 3.23
CA ILE A 320 -19.88 -9.90 1.97
C ILE A 320 -21.24 -10.58 2.15
N ILE A 321 -21.30 -11.69 2.88
CA ILE A 321 -22.56 -12.41 3.14
C ILE A 321 -23.54 -11.54 3.93
N ASN A 322 -23.05 -10.78 4.91
CA ASN A 322 -23.87 -9.88 5.72
C ASN A 322 -24.46 -8.73 4.91
N HIS A 323 -23.66 -8.12 4.01
CA HIS A 323 -24.11 -7.01 3.16
C HIS A 323 -25.13 -7.41 2.10
N LEU A 324 -25.18 -8.68 1.72
CA LEU A 324 -26.09 -9.19 0.69
C LEU A 324 -27.37 -9.83 1.25
N ASP A 325 -27.67 -9.66 2.52
CA ASP A 325 -28.81 -10.31 3.19
C ASP A 325 -28.83 -11.86 3.10
N ILE A 326 -27.76 -12.44 2.57
CA ILE A 326 -27.60 -13.91 2.45
C ILE A 326 -27.42 -14.53 3.83
N ALA A 327 -26.93 -13.77 4.81
CA ALA A 327 -26.77 -14.21 6.20
C ALA A 327 -28.06 -14.76 6.82
N LYS A 328 -29.23 -14.33 6.37
CA LYS A 328 -30.55 -14.79 6.85
C LYS A 328 -30.91 -16.17 6.31
N THR A 329 -30.28 -16.60 5.22
CA THR A 329 -30.53 -17.90 4.59
C THR A 329 -29.86 -19.06 5.35
N ARG A 330 -30.32 -20.29 5.12
CA ARG A 330 -29.68 -21.50 5.69
C ARG A 330 -28.24 -21.65 5.18
N GLU A 331 -28.01 -21.33 3.91
CA GLU A 331 -26.71 -21.46 3.27
C GLU A 331 -25.74 -20.41 3.79
N GLY A 332 -26.13 -19.13 3.85
CA GLY A 332 -25.32 -18.06 4.41
C GLY A 332 -24.89 -18.34 5.85
N LYS A 333 -25.83 -18.77 6.72
CA LYS A 333 -25.51 -19.18 8.09
C LYS A 333 -24.50 -20.32 8.17
N LYS A 334 -24.60 -21.29 7.26
CA LYS A 334 -23.64 -22.41 7.18
C LYS A 334 -22.24 -21.93 6.82
N ILE A 335 -22.14 -20.99 5.87
CA ILE A 335 -20.84 -20.48 5.39
C ILE A 335 -20.22 -19.58 6.46
N ILE A 336 -20.99 -18.69 7.09
CA ILE A 336 -20.52 -17.88 8.22
C ILE A 336 -19.91 -18.77 9.29
N LYS A 337 -20.67 -19.80 9.72
CA LYS A 337 -20.19 -20.77 10.71
C LYS A 337 -18.89 -21.47 10.28
N LEU A 338 -18.78 -21.82 9.00
CA LEU A 338 -17.57 -22.43 8.47
C LEU A 338 -16.37 -21.46 8.54
N MET A 339 -16.57 -20.17 8.24
CA MET A 339 -15.50 -19.17 8.34
C MET A 339 -15.09 -18.95 9.82
N GLU A 340 -16.06 -18.91 10.73
CA GLU A 340 -15.79 -18.84 12.18
C GLU A 340 -15.03 -20.07 12.69
N GLU A 341 -15.35 -21.27 12.18
CA GLU A 341 -14.60 -22.49 12.49
C GLU A 341 -13.17 -22.45 11.96
N LYS A 342 -12.97 -21.88 10.76
CA LYS A 342 -11.62 -21.67 10.19
C LYS A 342 -10.79 -20.69 11.03
N LEU A 343 -11.38 -19.58 11.49
CA LEU A 343 -10.73 -18.63 12.39
C LEU A 343 -10.31 -19.28 13.71
N LYS A 344 -11.19 -20.06 14.34
CA LYS A 344 -10.87 -20.81 15.56
C LYS A 344 -9.77 -21.86 15.34
N TYR A 345 -9.83 -22.55 14.20
CA TYR A 345 -8.79 -23.52 13.85
C TYR A 345 -7.45 -22.82 13.65
N HIS A 346 -7.43 -21.67 12.95
CA HIS A 346 -6.24 -20.85 12.78
C HIS A 346 -5.63 -20.47 14.14
N GLU A 347 -6.45 -19.96 15.08
CA GLU A 347 -5.98 -19.57 16.41
C GLU A 347 -5.31 -20.75 17.16
N SER A 348 -5.90 -21.94 17.11
CA SER A 348 -5.31 -23.12 17.72
C SER A 348 -4.03 -23.58 17.00
N TYR A 349 -4.02 -23.49 15.67
CA TYR A 349 -2.89 -23.90 14.84
C TYR A 349 -1.64 -23.05 15.10
N ILE A 350 -1.79 -21.72 15.15
CA ILE A 350 -0.64 -20.85 15.42
C ILE A 350 -0.10 -21.01 16.83
N ARG A 351 -0.97 -21.33 17.82
CA ARG A 351 -0.52 -21.63 19.20
C ARG A 351 0.28 -22.93 19.30
N GLU A 352 -0.04 -23.91 18.46
CA GLU A 352 0.63 -25.20 18.45
C GLU A 352 1.93 -25.18 17.63
N TYR A 353 1.88 -24.57 16.42
CA TYR A 353 2.97 -24.66 15.46
C TYR A 353 3.79 -23.37 15.29
N GLY A 354 3.30 -22.21 15.76
CA GLY A 354 3.99 -20.92 15.61
C GLY A 354 4.06 -20.39 14.18
N ILE A 355 3.26 -20.94 13.26
CA ILE A 355 3.21 -20.56 11.83
C ILE A 355 1.76 -20.52 11.35
N ASP A 356 1.52 -19.80 10.24
CA ASP A 356 0.21 -19.78 9.58
C ASP A 356 -0.14 -21.14 8.95
N MET A 357 -1.45 -21.44 8.85
CA MET A 357 -1.96 -22.66 8.21
C MET A 357 -1.43 -22.80 6.77
N GLU A 358 -1.22 -24.03 6.32
CA GLU A 358 -0.71 -24.33 4.98
C GLU A 358 -1.62 -23.77 3.88
N GLU A 359 -2.94 -23.89 4.02
CA GLU A 359 -3.92 -23.35 3.05
C GLU A 359 -3.83 -21.82 2.88
N VAL A 360 -3.34 -21.10 3.89
CA VAL A 360 -3.11 -19.66 3.83
C VAL A 360 -1.77 -19.37 3.14
N ARG A 361 -0.71 -20.05 3.55
CA ARG A 361 0.65 -19.84 3.04
C ARG A 361 0.83 -20.23 1.58
N LEU A 362 0.14 -21.28 1.12
CA LEU A 362 0.25 -21.84 -0.22
C LEU A 362 -0.88 -21.41 -1.16
N PHE A 363 -1.69 -20.43 -0.74
CA PHE A 363 -2.79 -19.96 -1.58
C PHE A 363 -2.30 -19.54 -2.96
N LYS A 364 -2.97 -20.06 -3.99
CA LYS A 364 -2.82 -19.68 -5.39
C LYS A 364 -4.19 -19.40 -5.99
N TRP A 365 -4.26 -18.40 -6.83
CA TRP A 365 -5.42 -18.16 -7.66
C TRP A 365 -5.43 -19.12 -8.85
N GLU A 366 -6.53 -19.81 -9.06
CA GLU A 366 -6.74 -20.74 -10.17
C GLU A 366 -7.58 -20.13 -11.29
#